data_04b4d03ada30da511fdb3d3d23bdbce4
#
_entry.id   04b4d03ada30da511fdb3d3d23bdbce4
#
_cell.length_a   1.000
_cell.length_b   1.000
_cell.length_c   1.000
_cell.angle_alpha   90.00
_cell.angle_beta   90.00
_cell.angle_gamma   90.00
#
_symmetry.space_group_name_H-M   'P 1'
#
loop_
_entity.id
_entity.type
_entity.pdbx_description
1 polymer ?
#
loop_
_entity_poly.entity_id
_entity_poly.type
_entity_poly.pdbx_seq_one_letter_code
_entity_poly.pdbx_strand_id
1 'polypeptide(L)'
;MKNLSSRRYTLKGTLALAATLIAGPCLAAAHAADYHLLNVSYDPTRELYSDINQAFPAFWSKTNSGDSVVVTSSHGGSGAQARSVLEGAPADVVTLGLAYDIDILAQNGLLATDWQKRLPHNSTPYTSTIVFLVRKGNPKNIHDWPDLIRDGIQVVTPNPKTSGGARWNYLAAWGWALHQPGGTEQSATTYLKALFAHVPVLDTGARGATNSFVQRGLGDVLIAWEDEALLASRDLGPDKFDIVVPPLTILAEPPVATVDRNVQEHGTEAVSRAYLDFLFSPEGQRIGARHYFRPVDPAIQAETAAVFPHTTTFDVASLGGWTRLQKAHFSDGGVFDQIYSH
;
A
#
# COMPACT_ATOMS: atom_id res chain seq x y z
N MET A 1 -10.21 -113.21 -21.50
CA MET A 1 -9.05 -112.45 -21.14
C MET A 1 -9.31 -110.99 -21.52
N LYS A 2 -9.11 -110.10 -20.53
CA LYS A 2 -9.03 -108.68 -20.55
C LYS A 2 -10.36 -107.88 -20.57
N ASN A 3 -10.53 -107.34 -19.39
CA ASN A 3 -11.49 -106.32 -18.94
C ASN A 3 -11.46 -105.04 -19.77
N LEU A 4 -12.64 -104.48 -19.91
CA LEU A 4 -12.85 -103.07 -20.28
C LEU A 4 -13.68 -102.37 -19.18
N SER A 5 -13.06 -101.59 -18.42
CA SER A 5 -13.64 -100.73 -17.38
C SER A 5 -14.26 -99.47 -17.97
N SER A 6 -15.52 -99.24 -17.76
CA SER A 6 -16.22 -98.03 -18.06
C SER A 6 -15.90 -96.90 -17.08
N ARG A 7 -15.39 -95.80 -17.56
CA ARG A 7 -15.22 -94.51 -16.77
C ARG A 7 -16.48 -93.67 -17.01
N ARG A 8 -17.16 -93.43 -15.92
CA ARG A 8 -18.22 -92.39 -15.79
C ARG A 8 -17.54 -91.04 -15.56
N TYR A 9 -17.82 -90.07 -16.45
CA TYR A 9 -17.43 -88.66 -16.23
C TYR A 9 -18.57 -87.93 -15.50
N THR A 10 -18.32 -87.46 -14.28
CA THR A 10 -19.17 -86.54 -13.56
C THR A 10 -18.79 -85.13 -13.91
N LEU A 11 -19.72 -84.38 -14.50
CA LEU A 11 -19.59 -82.94 -14.77
C LEU A 11 -19.82 -82.19 -13.43
N LYS A 12 -18.79 -81.54 -12.92
CA LYS A 12 -18.94 -80.56 -11.83
C LYS A 12 -19.04 -79.18 -12.45
N GLY A 13 -20.23 -78.60 -12.41
CA GLY A 13 -20.46 -77.21 -12.79
C GLY A 13 -19.87 -76.27 -11.70
N THR A 14 -18.94 -75.46 -12.11
CA THR A 14 -18.39 -74.40 -11.26
C THR A 14 -19.18 -73.12 -11.54
N LEU A 15 -19.98 -72.64 -10.57
CA LEU A 15 -20.62 -71.35 -10.61
C LEU A 15 -19.55 -70.30 -10.32
N ALA A 16 -19.18 -69.46 -11.31
CA ALA A 16 -18.35 -68.30 -11.15
C ALA A 16 -19.21 -67.12 -10.66
N LEU A 17 -19.06 -66.73 -9.40
CA LEU A 17 -19.68 -65.53 -8.84
C LEU A 17 -18.86 -64.31 -9.28
N ALA A 18 -19.39 -63.55 -10.24
CA ALA A 18 -18.80 -62.27 -10.63
C ALA A 18 -19.11 -61.20 -9.59
N ALA A 19 -18.13 -60.91 -8.73
CA ALA A 19 -18.19 -59.75 -7.81
C ALA A 19 -17.95 -58.47 -8.57
N THR A 20 -19.00 -57.70 -8.88
CA THR A 20 -18.92 -56.36 -9.46
C THR A 20 -18.46 -55.41 -8.35
N LEU A 21 -17.18 -54.99 -8.35
CA LEU A 21 -16.68 -53.90 -7.53
C LEU A 21 -17.28 -52.59 -8.08
N ILE A 22 -18.30 -52.06 -7.41
CA ILE A 22 -18.75 -50.69 -7.61
C ILE A 22 -17.70 -49.80 -6.95
N ALA A 23 -16.74 -49.27 -7.75
CA ALA A 23 -15.89 -48.19 -7.33
C ALA A 23 -16.77 -46.90 -7.26
N GLY A 24 -17.31 -46.64 -6.08
CA GLY A 24 -17.93 -45.35 -5.78
C GLY A 24 -16.91 -44.22 -5.96
N PRO A 25 -17.33 -43.05 -6.50
CA PRO A 25 -16.43 -41.90 -6.49
C PRO A 25 -16.04 -41.60 -5.05
N CYS A 26 -14.77 -41.72 -4.74
CA CYS A 26 -14.19 -41.22 -3.50
C CYS A 26 -14.27 -39.69 -3.59
N LEU A 27 -15.37 -39.10 -3.06
CA LEU A 27 -15.42 -37.67 -2.78
C LEU A 27 -14.33 -37.43 -1.73
N ALA A 28 -13.15 -37.03 -2.19
CA ALA A 28 -12.15 -36.48 -1.30
C ALA A 28 -12.83 -35.29 -0.62
N ALA A 29 -13.11 -35.44 0.68
CA ALA A 29 -13.52 -34.30 1.50
C ALA A 29 -12.41 -33.26 1.35
N ALA A 30 -12.71 -32.13 0.72
CA ALA A 30 -11.81 -30.99 0.71
C ALA A 30 -11.60 -30.64 2.18
N HIS A 31 -10.40 -30.87 2.68
CA HIS A 31 -10.03 -30.39 4.01
C HIS A 31 -10.02 -28.86 3.96
N ALA A 32 -10.72 -28.25 4.91
CA ALA A 32 -10.65 -26.83 5.15
C ALA A 32 -9.20 -26.42 5.36
N ALA A 33 -8.73 -25.41 4.66
CA ALA A 33 -7.39 -24.87 4.80
C ALA A 33 -7.37 -23.69 5.78
N ASP A 34 -6.30 -23.61 6.58
CA ASP A 34 -6.04 -22.50 7.47
C ASP A 34 -4.88 -21.67 6.89
N TYR A 35 -5.18 -20.47 6.42
CA TYR A 35 -4.19 -19.56 5.82
C TYR A 35 -3.74 -18.49 6.81
N HIS A 36 -2.44 -18.22 6.81
CA HIS A 36 -1.85 -17.10 7.54
C HIS A 36 -1.09 -16.23 6.56
N LEU A 37 -1.53 -14.98 6.39
CA LEU A 37 -0.89 -14.01 5.52
C LEU A 37 -0.15 -12.95 6.32
N LEU A 38 1.02 -12.55 5.82
CA LEU A 38 1.72 -11.36 6.28
C LEU A 38 1.64 -10.27 5.21
N ASN A 39 0.99 -9.15 5.56
CA ASN A 39 1.02 -7.92 4.79
C ASN A 39 2.12 -6.99 5.34
N VAL A 40 3.14 -6.71 4.54
CA VAL A 40 4.17 -5.73 4.88
C VAL A 40 3.80 -4.39 4.27
N SER A 41 3.49 -3.40 5.14
CA SER A 41 2.86 -2.14 4.78
C SER A 41 3.65 -0.92 5.29
N TYR A 42 3.23 0.29 4.93
CA TYR A 42 3.83 1.54 5.37
C TYR A 42 2.98 2.26 6.44
N ASP A 43 3.58 3.24 7.14
CA ASP A 43 3.01 3.81 8.37
C ASP A 43 1.58 4.35 8.30
N PRO A 44 1.16 5.14 7.30
CA PRO A 44 -0.18 5.74 7.26
C PRO A 44 -1.35 4.74 7.18
N THR A 45 -1.09 3.49 6.82
CA THR A 45 -2.12 2.47 6.55
C THR A 45 -2.49 1.59 7.75
N ARG A 46 -2.01 1.88 8.96
CA ARG A 46 -2.22 1.01 10.14
C ARG A 46 -3.68 0.75 10.41
N GLU A 47 -4.47 1.79 10.50
CA GLU A 47 -5.89 1.72 10.80
C GLU A 47 -6.68 1.11 9.63
N LEU A 48 -6.31 1.46 8.39
CA LEU A 48 -6.87 0.88 7.18
C LEU A 48 -6.72 -0.65 7.16
N TYR A 49 -5.50 -1.14 7.29
CA TYR A 49 -5.26 -2.59 7.21
C TYR A 49 -5.74 -3.35 8.44
N SER A 50 -5.92 -2.70 9.59
CA SER A 50 -6.65 -3.29 10.70
C SER A 50 -8.08 -3.68 10.30
N ASP A 51 -8.81 -2.76 9.68
CA ASP A 51 -10.20 -2.99 9.25
C ASP A 51 -10.29 -3.93 8.03
N ILE A 52 -9.39 -3.80 7.06
CA ILE A 52 -9.29 -4.71 5.91
C ILE A 52 -9.07 -6.15 6.38
N ASN A 53 -8.12 -6.37 7.29
CA ASN A 53 -7.80 -7.70 7.81
C ASN A 53 -8.96 -8.33 8.58
N GLN A 54 -9.81 -7.51 9.23
CA GLN A 54 -11.02 -7.98 9.90
C GLN A 54 -12.15 -8.32 8.92
N ALA A 55 -12.27 -7.59 7.81
CA ALA A 55 -13.34 -7.78 6.84
C ALA A 55 -13.04 -8.90 5.82
N PHE A 56 -11.77 -9.08 5.44
CA PHE A 56 -11.36 -10.02 4.40
C PHE A 56 -11.77 -11.49 4.65
N PRO A 57 -11.67 -12.07 5.86
CA PRO A 57 -12.07 -13.46 6.10
C PRO A 57 -13.52 -13.75 5.69
N ALA A 58 -14.44 -12.82 5.94
CA ALA A 58 -15.83 -12.96 5.53
C ALA A 58 -16.01 -12.86 4.00
N PHE A 59 -15.17 -12.10 3.32
CA PHE A 59 -15.15 -12.04 1.87
C PHE A 59 -14.61 -13.36 1.28
N TRP A 60 -13.49 -13.88 1.80
CA TRP A 60 -12.87 -15.12 1.36
C TRP A 60 -13.80 -16.33 1.50
N SER A 61 -14.49 -16.44 2.63
CA SER A 61 -15.39 -17.56 2.93
C SER A 61 -16.62 -17.64 2.02
N LYS A 62 -17.01 -16.58 1.31
CA LYS A 62 -18.14 -16.61 0.35
C LYS A 62 -17.91 -17.58 -0.80
N THR A 63 -16.66 -17.74 -1.24
CA THR A 63 -16.28 -18.61 -2.36
C THR A 63 -15.46 -19.82 -1.95
N ASN A 64 -14.92 -19.82 -0.73
CA ASN A 64 -14.03 -20.85 -0.19
C ASN A 64 -14.58 -21.32 1.16
N SER A 65 -15.78 -21.91 1.12
CA SER A 65 -16.48 -22.36 2.32
C SER A 65 -15.69 -23.46 3.05
N GLY A 66 -15.39 -23.21 4.33
CA GLY A 66 -14.61 -24.10 5.16
C GLY A 66 -13.19 -23.62 5.42
N ASP A 67 -12.61 -22.84 4.53
CA ASP A 67 -11.27 -22.27 4.73
C ASP A 67 -11.31 -21.12 5.75
N SER A 68 -10.27 -21.03 6.56
CA SER A 68 -10.03 -19.87 7.41
C SER A 68 -8.82 -19.07 6.90
N VAL A 69 -8.83 -17.76 7.16
CA VAL A 69 -7.69 -16.90 6.88
C VAL A 69 -7.49 -15.88 7.99
N VAL A 70 -6.25 -15.74 8.42
CA VAL A 70 -5.81 -14.69 9.33
C VAL A 70 -4.75 -13.85 8.61
N VAL A 71 -4.95 -12.54 8.59
CA VAL A 71 -3.98 -11.61 8.01
C VAL A 71 -3.37 -10.78 9.13
N THR A 72 -2.05 -10.76 9.19
CA THR A 72 -1.28 -9.89 10.08
C THR A 72 -0.58 -8.82 9.25
N SER A 73 -0.29 -7.67 9.87
CA SER A 73 0.40 -6.58 9.17
C SER A 73 1.62 -6.09 9.95
N SER A 74 2.70 -5.81 9.22
CA SER A 74 3.86 -5.07 9.71
C SER A 74 3.84 -3.66 9.12
N HIS A 75 4.12 -2.64 9.93
CA HIS A 75 4.10 -1.24 9.51
C HIS A 75 5.38 -0.51 9.89
N GLY A 76 5.86 0.35 8.99
CA GLY A 76 7.04 1.17 9.18
C GLY A 76 7.28 2.10 7.99
N GLY A 77 8.44 2.72 7.91
CA GLY A 77 8.81 3.49 6.71
C GLY A 77 8.88 2.57 5.49
N SER A 78 8.27 2.96 4.36
CA SER A 78 8.10 2.12 3.16
C SER A 78 9.41 1.47 2.69
N GLY A 79 10.49 2.24 2.56
CA GLY A 79 11.80 1.69 2.18
C GLY A 79 12.42 0.75 3.23
N ALA A 80 12.13 0.94 4.52
CA ALA A 80 12.56 0.01 5.58
C ALA A 80 11.79 -1.30 5.50
N GLN A 81 10.49 -1.24 5.21
CA GLN A 81 9.64 -2.40 5.00
C GLN A 81 10.08 -3.20 3.75
N ALA A 82 10.38 -2.52 2.64
CA ALA A 82 10.94 -3.20 1.45
C ALA A 82 12.25 -3.91 1.80
N ARG A 83 13.16 -3.28 2.54
CA ARG A 83 14.41 -3.92 2.97
C ARG A 83 14.15 -5.14 3.87
N SER A 84 13.21 -5.07 4.79
CA SER A 84 12.90 -6.23 5.65
C SER A 84 12.45 -7.45 4.83
N VAL A 85 11.70 -7.23 3.73
CA VAL A 85 11.30 -8.31 2.82
C VAL A 85 12.52 -8.85 2.05
N LEU A 86 13.44 -7.99 1.59
CA LEU A 86 14.70 -8.42 0.98
C LEU A 86 15.58 -9.23 1.94
N GLU A 87 15.53 -8.90 3.22
CA GLU A 87 16.28 -9.59 4.28
C GLU A 87 15.59 -10.86 4.79
N GLY A 88 14.44 -11.23 4.21
CA GLY A 88 13.77 -12.50 4.45
C GLY A 88 12.52 -12.43 5.33
N ALA A 89 11.92 -11.25 5.52
CA ALA A 89 10.59 -11.20 6.11
C ALA A 89 9.60 -11.99 5.23
N PRO A 90 8.82 -12.94 5.80
CA PRO A 90 8.00 -13.87 5.03
C PRO A 90 6.68 -13.21 4.56
N ALA A 91 6.78 -12.05 3.91
CA ALA A 91 5.63 -11.31 3.42
C ALA A 91 4.95 -12.04 2.27
N ASP A 92 3.64 -12.27 2.36
CA ASP A 92 2.82 -12.78 1.25
C ASP A 92 2.43 -11.64 0.31
N VAL A 93 2.11 -10.49 0.89
CA VAL A 93 1.77 -9.28 0.14
C VAL A 93 2.55 -8.08 0.68
N VAL A 94 2.82 -7.14 -0.22
CA VAL A 94 3.39 -5.85 0.10
C VAL A 94 2.40 -4.76 -0.32
N THR A 95 2.19 -3.79 0.56
CA THR A 95 1.32 -2.64 0.34
C THR A 95 2.11 -1.39 0.73
N LEU A 96 3.01 -0.97 -0.17
CA LEU A 96 4.04 0.02 0.13
C LEU A 96 3.66 1.41 -0.36
N GLY A 97 4.32 2.42 0.16
CA GLY A 97 4.06 3.81 -0.19
C GLY A 97 4.54 4.22 -1.58
N LEU A 98 5.45 3.46 -2.20
CA LEU A 98 6.12 3.82 -3.45
C LEU A 98 6.25 2.62 -4.38
N ALA A 99 5.98 2.80 -5.67
CA ALA A 99 6.24 1.77 -6.67
C ALA A 99 7.74 1.40 -6.71
N TYR A 100 8.63 2.34 -6.53
CA TYR A 100 10.08 2.08 -6.47
C TYR A 100 10.47 1.06 -5.39
N ASP A 101 9.81 1.08 -4.23
CA ASP A 101 10.12 0.15 -3.14
C ASP A 101 9.68 -1.30 -3.49
N ILE A 102 8.64 -1.47 -4.32
CA ILE A 102 8.24 -2.78 -4.88
C ILE A 102 9.15 -3.16 -6.06
N ASP A 103 9.56 -2.20 -6.90
CA ASP A 103 10.49 -2.45 -8.00
C ASP A 103 11.82 -3.03 -7.52
N ILE A 104 12.31 -2.60 -6.35
CA ILE A 104 13.52 -3.19 -5.74
C ILE A 104 13.30 -4.67 -5.44
N LEU A 105 12.15 -5.07 -4.93
CA LEU A 105 11.82 -6.48 -4.67
C LEU A 105 11.79 -7.27 -5.98
N ALA A 106 11.20 -6.71 -7.03
CA ALA A 106 11.15 -7.32 -8.35
C ALA A 106 12.55 -7.47 -8.98
N GLN A 107 13.41 -6.45 -8.86
CA GLN A 107 14.79 -6.49 -9.33
C GLN A 107 15.63 -7.56 -8.61
N ASN A 108 15.26 -7.94 -7.38
CA ASN A 108 15.88 -9.01 -6.62
C ASN A 108 15.17 -10.38 -6.78
N GLY A 109 14.24 -10.49 -7.73
CA GLY A 109 13.62 -11.75 -8.11
C GLY A 109 12.57 -12.28 -7.12
N LEU A 110 12.03 -11.43 -6.23
CA LEU A 110 10.99 -11.81 -5.28
C LEU A 110 9.59 -11.79 -5.92
N LEU A 111 9.39 -10.99 -6.97
CA LEU A 111 8.18 -10.94 -7.79
C LEU A 111 8.53 -10.54 -9.22
N ALA A 112 7.60 -10.74 -10.15
CA ALA A 112 7.85 -10.41 -11.55
C ALA A 112 7.90 -8.89 -11.78
N THR A 113 8.69 -8.45 -12.78
CA THR A 113 8.93 -7.05 -13.10
C THR A 113 7.71 -6.33 -13.69
N ASP A 114 6.70 -7.08 -14.14
CA ASP A 114 5.44 -6.55 -14.67
C ASP A 114 4.32 -6.50 -13.61
N TRP A 115 4.66 -6.58 -12.33
CA TRP A 115 3.75 -6.63 -11.19
C TRP A 115 2.67 -5.54 -11.21
N GLN A 116 3.00 -4.31 -11.68
CA GLN A 116 2.04 -3.21 -11.77
C GLN A 116 0.87 -3.48 -12.72
N LYS A 117 1.03 -4.38 -13.70
CA LYS A 117 -0.01 -4.73 -14.68
C LYS A 117 -0.99 -5.78 -14.18
N ARG A 118 -0.74 -6.36 -13.01
CA ARG A 118 -1.50 -7.50 -12.50
C ARG A 118 -2.83 -7.13 -11.84
N LEU A 119 -2.96 -5.89 -11.39
CA LEU A 119 -4.14 -5.34 -10.74
C LEU A 119 -4.56 -4.03 -11.42
N PRO A 120 -5.82 -3.59 -11.25
CA PRO A 120 -6.29 -2.32 -11.81
C PRO A 120 -5.46 -1.11 -11.37
N HIS A 121 -5.52 -0.03 -12.14
CA HIS A 121 -4.89 1.26 -11.82
C HIS A 121 -3.39 1.13 -11.48
N ASN A 122 -2.63 0.34 -12.27
CA ASN A 122 -1.22 0.04 -12.00
C ASN A 122 -0.98 -0.55 -10.59
N SER A 123 -1.88 -1.43 -10.16
CA SER A 123 -1.87 -2.05 -8.83
C SER A 123 -2.04 -1.05 -7.68
N THR A 124 -2.76 0.04 -7.91
CA THR A 124 -3.04 1.10 -6.93
C THR A 124 -4.52 1.07 -6.52
N PRO A 125 -4.87 0.52 -5.35
CA PRO A 125 -6.26 0.36 -4.93
C PRO A 125 -6.91 1.64 -4.41
N TYR A 126 -6.14 2.62 -4.03
CA TYR A 126 -6.57 3.92 -3.53
C TYR A 126 -5.49 4.97 -3.79
N THR A 127 -5.87 6.22 -3.72
CA THR A 127 -4.93 7.34 -3.86
C THR A 127 -5.02 8.27 -2.65
N SER A 128 -4.08 9.19 -2.55
CA SER A 128 -4.09 10.29 -1.59
C SER A 128 -3.48 11.53 -2.24
N THR A 129 -3.38 12.62 -1.51
CA THR A 129 -2.69 13.82 -1.96
C THR A 129 -1.95 14.45 -0.78
N ILE A 130 -1.13 15.47 -1.06
CA ILE A 130 -0.38 16.18 -0.02
C ILE A 130 -1.11 17.46 0.32
N VAL A 131 -1.33 17.67 1.62
CA VAL A 131 -2.01 18.81 2.21
C VAL A 131 -1.17 19.41 3.34
N PHE A 132 -1.62 20.55 3.86
CA PHE A 132 -1.01 21.20 5.01
C PHE A 132 -1.96 21.10 6.20
N LEU A 133 -1.49 20.52 7.31
CA LEU A 133 -2.17 20.60 8.60
C LEU A 133 -1.62 21.81 9.36
N VAL A 134 -2.48 22.75 9.68
CA VAL A 134 -2.11 23.99 10.36
C VAL A 134 -2.81 24.12 11.72
N ARG A 135 -2.31 24.99 12.59
CA ARG A 135 -2.96 25.29 13.86
C ARG A 135 -4.35 25.88 13.62
N LYS A 136 -5.28 25.64 14.55
CA LYS A 136 -6.67 26.12 14.44
C LYS A 136 -6.73 27.63 14.21
N GLY A 137 -7.58 28.01 13.25
CA GLY A 137 -7.74 29.40 12.82
C GLY A 137 -6.62 29.88 11.88
N ASN A 138 -5.69 29.00 11.50
CA ASN A 138 -4.58 29.30 10.59
C ASN A 138 -3.83 30.61 10.93
N PRO A 139 -3.29 30.78 12.15
CA PRO A 139 -2.76 32.04 12.62
C PRO A 139 -1.58 32.58 11.80
N LYS A 140 -0.95 31.72 11.02
CA LYS A 140 0.15 32.07 10.11
C LYS A 140 -0.32 32.38 8.68
N ASN A 141 -1.62 32.31 8.42
CA ASN A 141 -2.21 32.61 7.10
C ASN A 141 -1.52 31.83 5.97
N ILE A 142 -1.42 30.49 6.13
CA ILE A 142 -0.82 29.55 5.17
C ILE A 142 -1.92 29.07 4.22
N HIS A 143 -1.76 29.29 2.91
CA HIS A 143 -2.73 28.92 1.89
C HIS A 143 -2.14 28.11 0.74
N ASP A 144 -0.83 28.30 0.45
CA ASP A 144 -0.17 27.61 -0.65
C ASP A 144 1.34 27.47 -0.35
N TRP A 145 2.01 26.74 -1.21
CA TRP A 145 3.45 26.40 -1.10
C TRP A 145 4.37 27.61 -0.83
N PRO A 146 4.17 28.81 -1.47
CA PRO A 146 5.04 29.98 -1.19
C PRO A 146 4.99 30.45 0.26
N ASP A 147 3.89 30.17 0.96
CA ASP A 147 3.73 30.59 2.34
C ASP A 147 4.65 29.83 3.30
N LEU A 148 5.09 28.60 2.89
CA LEU A 148 5.93 27.72 3.69
C LEU A 148 7.37 28.22 3.84
N ILE A 149 7.80 29.14 2.95
CA ILE A 149 9.15 29.70 2.95
C ILE A 149 9.21 31.16 3.46
N ARG A 150 8.11 31.66 4.05
CA ARG A 150 8.08 32.98 4.66
C ARG A 150 8.85 33.00 5.98
N ASP A 151 9.49 34.10 6.30
CA ASP A 151 10.20 34.30 7.56
C ASP A 151 9.28 33.98 8.78
N GLY A 152 9.83 33.25 9.74
CA GLY A 152 9.13 32.90 10.97
C GLY A 152 8.11 31.78 10.84
N ILE A 153 8.07 31.06 9.71
CA ILE A 153 7.32 29.81 9.55
C ILE A 153 8.22 28.63 9.90
N GLN A 154 7.71 27.68 10.65
CA GLN A 154 8.38 26.41 10.93
C GLN A 154 7.57 25.26 10.33
N VAL A 155 8.22 24.48 9.46
CA VAL A 155 7.61 23.37 8.73
C VAL A 155 8.01 22.04 9.36
N VAL A 156 7.05 21.15 9.54
CA VAL A 156 7.27 19.76 9.96
C VAL A 156 7.02 18.84 8.76
N THR A 157 7.95 17.94 8.51
CA THR A 157 7.84 16.90 7.51
C THR A 157 8.79 15.76 7.87
N PRO A 158 8.48 14.49 7.52
CA PRO A 158 9.41 13.39 7.78
C PRO A 158 10.61 13.40 6.82
N ASN A 159 11.61 12.57 7.12
CA ASN A 159 12.84 12.47 6.35
C ASN A 159 12.66 11.66 5.06
N PRO A 160 12.91 12.20 3.86
CA PRO A 160 12.81 11.49 2.58
C PRO A 160 13.78 10.31 2.42
N LYS A 161 14.86 10.26 3.20
CA LYS A 161 15.79 9.11 3.18
C LYS A 161 15.20 7.87 3.84
N THR A 162 14.26 8.01 4.78
CA THR A 162 13.72 6.91 5.58
C THR A 162 12.24 6.67 5.36
N SER A 163 11.49 7.70 4.99
CA SER A 163 10.03 7.68 4.85
C SER A 163 9.61 7.79 3.38
N GLY A 164 8.84 6.81 2.91
CA GLY A 164 8.18 6.89 1.61
C GLY A 164 7.18 8.04 1.54
N GLY A 165 6.41 8.27 2.63
CA GLY A 165 5.50 9.42 2.71
C GLY A 165 6.22 10.76 2.54
N ALA A 166 7.42 10.89 3.11
CA ALA A 166 8.23 12.11 2.95
C ALA A 166 8.70 12.34 1.51
N ARG A 167 8.94 11.27 0.73
CA ARG A 167 9.28 11.41 -0.69
C ARG A 167 8.13 12.02 -1.48
N TRP A 168 6.90 11.66 -1.16
CA TRP A 168 5.71 12.29 -1.76
C TRP A 168 5.59 13.76 -1.35
N ASN A 169 5.82 14.10 -0.07
CA ASN A 169 5.82 15.49 0.40
C ASN A 169 6.87 16.33 -0.34
N TYR A 170 8.09 15.79 -0.46
CA TYR A 170 9.18 16.42 -1.21
C TYR A 170 8.83 16.61 -2.68
N LEU A 171 8.29 15.57 -3.35
CA LEU A 171 7.93 15.64 -4.76
C LEU A 171 6.71 16.53 -5.01
N ALA A 172 5.81 16.66 -4.04
CA ALA A 172 4.72 17.64 -4.12
C ALA A 172 5.26 19.07 -4.18
N ALA A 173 6.21 19.40 -3.31
CA ALA A 173 6.89 20.69 -3.30
C ALA A 173 7.74 20.93 -4.55
N TRP A 174 8.52 19.91 -4.98
CA TRP A 174 9.32 19.94 -6.20
C TRP A 174 8.46 20.16 -7.45
N GLY A 175 7.43 19.31 -7.59
CA GLY A 175 6.53 19.38 -8.75
C GLY A 175 5.74 20.67 -8.81
N TRP A 176 5.26 21.18 -7.66
CA TRP A 176 4.64 22.49 -7.60
C TRP A 176 5.59 23.58 -8.17
N ALA A 177 6.85 23.60 -7.74
CA ALA A 177 7.81 24.60 -8.20
C ALA A 177 8.14 24.48 -9.71
N LEU A 178 8.16 23.24 -10.24
CA LEU A 178 8.33 23.00 -11.67
C LEU A 178 7.14 23.51 -12.52
N HIS A 179 5.93 23.46 -11.97
CA HIS A 179 4.72 23.91 -12.68
C HIS A 179 4.48 25.42 -12.58
N GLN A 180 5.35 26.17 -11.90
CA GLN A 180 5.25 27.63 -11.91
C GLN A 180 5.69 28.21 -13.27
N PRO A 181 5.18 29.38 -13.67
CA PRO A 181 5.64 30.05 -14.89
C PRO A 181 7.16 30.20 -14.92
N GLY A 182 7.81 29.63 -15.94
CA GLY A 182 9.26 29.57 -16.04
C GLY A 182 9.96 28.60 -15.09
N GLY A 183 9.22 27.64 -14.52
CA GLY A 183 9.74 26.61 -13.62
C GLY A 183 10.81 25.75 -14.29
N THR A 184 11.91 25.51 -13.58
CA THR A 184 13.05 24.69 -13.99
C THR A 184 13.49 23.81 -12.81
N GLU A 185 14.29 22.77 -13.06
CA GLU A 185 14.89 21.97 -11.97
C GLU A 185 15.74 22.85 -11.03
N GLN A 186 16.40 23.88 -11.55
CA GLN A 186 17.17 24.81 -10.74
C GLN A 186 16.27 25.66 -9.81
N SER A 187 15.17 26.22 -10.32
CA SER A 187 14.22 26.98 -9.50
C SER A 187 13.54 26.09 -8.45
N ALA A 188 13.19 24.85 -8.82
CA ALA A 188 12.62 23.88 -7.90
C ALA A 188 13.61 23.46 -6.81
N THR A 189 14.89 23.27 -7.13
CA THR A 189 15.95 23.02 -6.14
C THR A 189 16.12 24.21 -5.19
N THR A 190 16.09 25.44 -5.72
CA THR A 190 16.17 26.65 -4.90
C THR A 190 14.98 26.77 -3.93
N TYR A 191 13.76 26.47 -4.42
CA TYR A 191 12.57 26.46 -3.58
C TYR A 191 12.68 25.39 -2.47
N LEU A 192 13.07 24.15 -2.80
CA LEU A 192 13.24 23.09 -1.81
C LEU A 192 14.32 23.46 -0.77
N LYS A 193 15.42 24.05 -1.19
CA LYS A 193 16.45 24.50 -0.26
C LYS A 193 15.87 25.53 0.72
N ALA A 194 15.09 26.49 0.25
CA ALA A 194 14.40 27.43 1.11
C ALA A 194 13.41 26.73 2.04
N LEU A 195 12.59 25.80 1.53
CA LEU A 195 11.63 25.03 2.32
C LEU A 195 12.32 24.26 3.46
N PHE A 196 13.36 23.49 3.13
CA PHE A 196 14.06 22.67 4.14
C PHE A 196 14.87 23.50 5.14
N ALA A 197 15.21 24.75 4.84
CA ALA A 197 15.76 25.69 5.82
C ALA A 197 14.76 26.05 6.95
N HIS A 198 13.45 25.87 6.69
CA HIS A 198 12.39 26.06 7.67
C HIS A 198 11.98 24.76 8.41
N VAL A 199 12.68 23.63 8.17
CA VAL A 199 12.39 22.33 8.77
C VAL A 199 13.37 22.07 9.93
N PRO A 200 12.96 22.29 11.18
CA PRO A 200 13.87 22.15 12.34
C PRO A 200 14.14 20.69 12.73
N VAL A 201 13.25 19.76 12.35
CA VAL A 201 13.32 18.33 12.71
C VAL A 201 12.83 17.48 11.56
N LEU A 202 13.55 16.41 11.25
CA LEU A 202 13.15 15.36 10.31
C LEU A 202 12.90 14.06 11.08
N ASP A 203 11.64 13.74 11.31
CA ASP A 203 11.23 12.46 11.90
C ASP A 203 11.45 11.31 10.89
N THR A 204 11.66 10.10 11.41
CA THR A 204 11.97 8.92 10.57
C THR A 204 10.79 8.43 9.71
N GLY A 205 9.55 8.81 10.05
CA GLY A 205 8.33 8.39 9.36
C GLY A 205 7.19 9.39 9.50
N ALA A 206 6.14 9.22 8.69
CA ALA A 206 4.99 10.13 8.66
C ALA A 206 4.31 10.25 10.04
N ARG A 207 4.04 9.12 10.72
CA ARG A 207 3.43 9.12 12.05
C ARG A 207 4.28 9.84 13.10
N GLY A 208 5.62 9.76 12.99
CA GLY A 208 6.55 10.51 13.84
C GLY A 208 6.40 12.03 13.66
N ALA A 209 6.36 12.50 12.41
CA ALA A 209 6.15 13.90 12.06
C ALA A 209 4.78 14.42 12.54
N THR A 210 3.72 13.63 12.35
CA THR A 210 2.39 13.95 12.88
C THR A 210 2.41 14.09 14.40
N ASN A 211 3.06 13.18 15.13
CA ASN A 211 3.18 13.26 16.58
C ASN A 211 4.01 14.48 17.02
N SER A 212 5.10 14.80 16.32
CA SER A 212 5.91 16.00 16.59
C SER A 212 5.09 17.28 16.43
N PHE A 213 4.29 17.37 15.37
CA PHE A 213 3.41 18.52 15.18
C PHE A 213 2.25 18.52 16.18
N VAL A 214 1.49 17.44 16.28
CA VAL A 214 0.22 17.39 17.00
C VAL A 214 0.41 17.32 18.51
N GLN A 215 1.25 16.40 19.00
CA GLN A 215 1.40 16.11 20.43
C GLN A 215 2.47 16.97 21.09
N ARG A 216 3.61 17.18 20.39
CA ARG A 216 4.73 17.98 20.94
C ARG A 216 4.58 19.47 20.64
N GLY A 217 3.64 19.87 19.79
CA GLY A 217 3.37 21.25 19.46
C GLY A 217 4.46 21.91 18.59
N LEU A 218 5.30 21.13 17.91
CA LEU A 218 6.37 21.64 17.07
C LEU A 218 5.83 22.20 15.75
N GLY A 219 6.41 23.29 15.26
CA GLY A 219 6.11 23.89 13.97
C GLY A 219 4.76 24.58 13.87
N ASP A 220 4.61 25.33 12.80
CA ASP A 220 3.39 26.06 12.43
C ASP A 220 2.53 25.28 11.42
N VAL A 221 3.17 24.45 10.61
CA VAL A 221 2.56 23.66 9.54
C VAL A 221 3.22 22.30 9.43
N LEU A 222 2.40 21.26 9.26
CA LEU A 222 2.83 19.91 8.88
C LEU A 222 2.47 19.67 7.41
N ILE A 223 3.46 19.36 6.59
CA ILE A 223 3.22 18.79 5.26
C ILE A 223 2.87 17.31 5.44
N ALA A 224 1.66 16.92 5.13
CA ALA A 224 1.13 15.58 5.41
C ALA A 224 0.38 15.01 4.21
N TRP A 225 0.22 13.71 4.22
CA TRP A 225 -0.79 13.05 3.40
C TRP A 225 -2.18 13.45 3.89
N GLU A 226 -3.15 13.53 2.96
CA GLU A 226 -4.51 13.93 3.26
C GLU A 226 -5.18 13.01 4.29
N ASP A 227 -4.99 11.68 4.15
CA ASP A 227 -5.50 10.69 5.09
C ASP A 227 -4.93 10.88 6.52
N GLU A 228 -3.64 11.13 6.66
CA GLU A 228 -3.01 11.42 7.96
C GLU A 228 -3.52 12.74 8.58
N ALA A 229 -3.71 13.77 7.77
CA ALA A 229 -4.22 15.06 8.24
C ALA A 229 -5.68 14.95 8.70
N LEU A 230 -6.52 14.24 7.93
CA LEU A 230 -7.93 14.01 8.29
C LEU A 230 -8.05 13.10 9.52
N LEU A 231 -7.24 12.04 9.61
CA LEU A 231 -7.19 11.15 10.77
C LEU A 231 -6.78 11.92 12.04
N ALA A 232 -5.71 12.73 11.95
CA ALA A 232 -5.24 13.55 13.06
C ALA A 232 -6.31 14.56 13.53
N SER A 233 -7.02 15.20 12.60
CA SER A 233 -8.11 16.12 12.90
C SER A 233 -9.28 15.42 13.58
N ARG A 234 -9.63 14.20 13.16
CA ARG A 234 -10.70 13.41 13.78
C ARG A 234 -10.36 12.97 15.19
N ASP A 235 -9.17 12.38 15.37
CA ASP A 235 -8.77 11.69 16.61
C ASP A 235 -8.32 12.68 17.71
N LEU A 236 -7.83 13.85 17.31
CA LEU A 236 -7.31 14.87 18.23
C LEU A 236 -8.30 16.04 18.43
N GLY A 237 -9.44 15.97 17.75
CA GLY A 237 -10.55 16.89 17.82
C GLY A 237 -10.50 18.01 16.75
N PRO A 238 -11.66 18.33 16.15
CA PRO A 238 -11.79 19.26 15.03
C PRO A 238 -11.40 20.70 15.38
N ASP A 239 -11.34 21.01 16.67
CA ASP A 239 -11.06 22.39 17.17
C ASP A 239 -9.58 22.66 17.38
N LYS A 240 -8.67 21.75 17.01
CA LYS A 240 -7.21 21.93 17.22
C LYS A 240 -6.45 22.31 15.97
N PHE A 241 -6.95 21.89 14.81
CA PHE A 241 -6.26 22.03 13.53
C PHE A 241 -7.22 22.39 12.42
N ASP A 242 -6.68 23.03 11.38
CA ASP A 242 -7.36 23.20 10.10
C ASP A 242 -6.50 22.53 8.99
N ILE A 243 -7.16 22.03 7.95
CA ILE A 243 -6.50 21.45 6.80
C ILE A 243 -6.55 22.46 5.66
N VAL A 244 -5.41 22.77 5.12
CA VAL A 244 -5.25 23.60 3.93
C VAL A 244 -4.89 22.70 2.76
N VAL A 245 -5.74 22.68 1.74
CA VAL A 245 -5.50 21.96 0.48
C VAL A 245 -4.87 22.93 -0.49
N PRO A 246 -3.59 22.74 -0.89
CA PRO A 246 -2.96 23.64 -1.84
C PRO A 246 -3.62 23.55 -3.22
N PRO A 247 -3.67 24.63 -4.00
CA PRO A 247 -4.31 24.63 -5.32
C PRO A 247 -3.72 23.64 -6.33
N LEU A 248 -2.43 23.31 -6.18
CA LEU A 248 -1.70 22.33 -6.99
C LEU A 248 -0.85 21.44 -6.06
N THR A 249 -1.02 20.14 -6.20
CA THR A 249 -0.30 19.14 -5.39
C THR A 249 -0.03 17.88 -6.22
N ILE A 250 0.54 16.85 -5.59
CA ILE A 250 0.81 15.57 -6.24
C ILE A 250 -0.29 14.55 -5.96
N LEU A 251 -0.64 13.74 -6.97
CA LEU A 251 -1.43 12.53 -6.78
C LEU A 251 -0.51 11.43 -6.23
N ALA A 252 -0.75 11.02 -5.00
CA ALA A 252 -0.03 9.92 -4.38
C ALA A 252 -0.74 8.59 -4.68
N GLU A 253 0.01 7.67 -5.29
CA GLU A 253 -0.48 6.38 -5.80
C GLU A 253 0.27 5.22 -5.12
N PRO A 254 -0.07 4.86 -3.86
CA PRO A 254 0.59 3.77 -3.15
C PRO A 254 0.15 2.42 -3.72
N PRO A 255 1.10 1.61 -4.25
CA PRO A 255 0.78 0.37 -4.91
C PRO A 255 0.81 -0.84 -3.99
N VAL A 256 0.26 -1.95 -4.50
CA VAL A 256 0.23 -3.24 -3.81
C VAL A 256 0.70 -4.37 -4.75
N ALA A 257 1.31 -5.41 -4.19
CA ALA A 257 1.72 -6.58 -4.95
C ALA A 257 1.79 -7.85 -4.08
N THR A 258 1.65 -9.02 -4.70
CA THR A 258 2.05 -10.30 -4.10
C THR A 258 3.57 -10.44 -4.16
N VAL A 259 4.16 -11.06 -3.14
CA VAL A 259 5.57 -11.48 -3.15
C VAL A 259 5.61 -12.91 -3.71
N ASP A 260 5.73 -13.03 -5.04
CA ASP A 260 5.52 -14.28 -5.79
C ASP A 260 6.28 -15.47 -5.22
N ARG A 261 7.54 -15.26 -4.84
CA ARG A 261 8.38 -16.29 -4.26
C ARG A 261 7.82 -16.82 -2.94
N ASN A 262 7.42 -15.92 -2.06
CA ASN A 262 6.95 -16.29 -0.73
C ASN A 262 5.58 -16.98 -0.81
N VAL A 263 4.64 -16.44 -1.62
CA VAL A 263 3.30 -17.07 -1.75
C VAL A 263 3.40 -18.47 -2.35
N GLN A 264 4.36 -18.74 -3.26
CA GLN A 264 4.64 -20.08 -3.76
C GLN A 264 5.19 -21.00 -2.68
N GLU A 265 6.12 -20.51 -1.86
CA GLU A 265 6.71 -21.28 -0.75
C GLU A 265 5.67 -21.59 0.34
N HIS A 266 4.74 -20.66 0.59
CA HIS A 266 3.70 -20.80 1.61
C HIS A 266 2.43 -21.51 1.11
N GLY A 267 2.23 -21.64 -0.22
CA GLY A 267 1.00 -22.15 -0.82
C GLY A 267 -0.17 -21.18 -0.63
N THR A 268 0.10 -19.88 -0.61
CA THR A 268 -0.88 -18.81 -0.33
C THR A 268 -1.24 -17.97 -1.56
N GLU A 269 -0.88 -18.39 -2.79
CA GLU A 269 -1.05 -17.60 -4.02
C GLU A 269 -2.49 -17.15 -4.23
N ALA A 270 -3.45 -18.09 -4.11
CA ALA A 270 -4.85 -17.81 -4.37
C ALA A 270 -5.45 -16.85 -3.34
N VAL A 271 -5.18 -17.08 -2.05
CA VAL A 271 -5.73 -16.25 -0.97
C VAL A 271 -5.04 -14.88 -0.92
N SER A 272 -3.75 -14.79 -1.22
CA SER A 272 -3.02 -13.52 -1.32
C SER A 272 -3.52 -12.68 -2.50
N ARG A 273 -3.79 -13.30 -3.65
CA ARG A 273 -4.40 -12.61 -4.78
C ARG A 273 -5.81 -12.11 -4.43
N ALA A 274 -6.64 -12.95 -3.81
CA ALA A 274 -7.97 -12.55 -3.38
C ALA A 274 -7.94 -11.41 -2.34
N TYR A 275 -6.94 -11.39 -1.45
CA TYR A 275 -6.74 -10.29 -0.51
C TYR A 275 -6.47 -8.96 -1.22
N LEU A 276 -5.61 -8.96 -2.25
CA LEU A 276 -5.36 -7.76 -3.03
C LEU A 276 -6.57 -7.37 -3.90
N ASP A 277 -7.27 -8.33 -4.50
CA ASP A 277 -8.50 -8.07 -5.26
C ASP A 277 -9.62 -7.49 -4.36
N PHE A 278 -9.67 -7.89 -3.08
CA PHE A 278 -10.62 -7.34 -2.11
C PHE A 278 -10.45 -5.82 -1.93
N LEU A 279 -9.22 -5.30 -2.01
CA LEU A 279 -8.96 -3.85 -1.92
C LEU A 279 -9.67 -3.05 -3.02
N PHE A 280 -9.91 -3.66 -4.19
CA PHE A 280 -10.63 -3.06 -5.32
C PHE A 280 -12.14 -3.36 -5.30
N SER A 281 -12.62 -4.19 -4.38
CA SER A 281 -14.05 -4.45 -4.23
C SER A 281 -14.78 -3.23 -3.66
N PRO A 282 -16.09 -3.08 -3.90
CA PRO A 282 -16.86 -1.98 -3.30
C PRO A 282 -16.75 -1.92 -1.78
N GLU A 283 -16.62 -3.06 -1.10
CA GLU A 283 -16.42 -3.12 0.35
C GLU A 283 -15.03 -2.61 0.76
N GLY A 284 -13.97 -3.10 0.11
CA GLY A 284 -12.60 -2.64 0.34
C GLY A 284 -12.44 -1.14 0.06
N GLN A 285 -13.04 -0.65 -1.03
CA GLN A 285 -13.03 0.77 -1.40
C GLN A 285 -13.74 1.65 -0.35
N ARG A 286 -14.89 1.20 0.22
CA ARG A 286 -15.56 1.92 1.30
C ARG A 286 -14.76 1.87 2.60
N ILE A 287 -14.06 0.77 2.89
CA ILE A 287 -13.13 0.72 4.03
C ILE A 287 -12.02 1.75 3.82
N GLY A 288 -11.38 1.78 2.63
CA GLY A 288 -10.37 2.79 2.29
C GLY A 288 -10.86 4.21 2.51
N ALA A 289 -12.04 4.53 2.00
CA ALA A 289 -12.65 5.86 2.12
C ALA A 289 -12.94 6.27 3.59
N ARG A 290 -13.34 5.32 4.47
CA ARG A 290 -13.52 5.59 5.91
C ARG A 290 -12.21 5.95 6.62
N HIS A 291 -11.09 5.48 6.07
CA HIS A 291 -9.73 5.81 6.53
C HIS A 291 -9.10 6.94 5.71
N TYR A 292 -9.95 7.71 5.00
CA TYR A 292 -9.55 8.90 4.24
C TYR A 292 -8.60 8.64 3.06
N PHE A 293 -8.53 7.42 2.56
CA PHE A 293 -7.91 7.14 1.27
C PHE A 293 -8.94 7.35 0.14
N ARG A 294 -8.56 8.10 -0.89
CA ARG A 294 -9.41 8.39 -2.03
C ARG A 294 -9.66 7.11 -2.83
N PRO A 295 -10.91 6.66 -2.96
CA PRO A 295 -11.23 5.44 -3.71
C PRO A 295 -10.93 5.61 -5.20
N VAL A 296 -10.64 4.50 -5.88
CA VAL A 296 -10.49 4.45 -7.36
C VAL A 296 -11.79 4.01 -8.05
N ASP A 297 -12.73 3.41 -7.33
CA ASP A 297 -14.05 3.05 -7.84
C ASP A 297 -14.91 4.30 -8.02
N PRO A 298 -15.42 4.59 -9.25
CA PRO A 298 -16.19 5.81 -9.52
C PRO A 298 -17.50 5.94 -8.71
N ALA A 299 -18.15 4.82 -8.39
CA ALA A 299 -19.38 4.85 -7.59
C ALA A 299 -19.05 5.26 -6.14
N ILE A 300 -17.97 4.72 -5.58
CA ILE A 300 -17.54 5.06 -4.22
C ILE A 300 -16.96 6.47 -4.17
N GLN A 301 -16.29 6.93 -5.23
CA GLN A 301 -15.89 8.35 -5.36
C GLN A 301 -17.10 9.29 -5.25
N ALA A 302 -18.19 8.97 -5.95
CA ALA A 302 -19.42 9.77 -5.88
C ALA A 302 -20.06 9.74 -4.49
N GLU A 303 -20.07 8.56 -3.82
CA GLU A 303 -20.57 8.41 -2.44
C GLU A 303 -19.78 9.26 -1.43
N THR A 304 -18.48 9.47 -1.68
CA THR A 304 -17.54 10.09 -0.72
C THR A 304 -17.05 11.48 -1.13
N ALA A 305 -17.61 12.06 -2.17
CA ALA A 305 -17.19 13.36 -2.73
C ALA A 305 -17.17 14.51 -1.71
N ALA A 306 -18.04 14.47 -0.69
CA ALA A 306 -18.06 15.47 0.37
C ALA A 306 -16.84 15.40 1.32
N VAL A 307 -16.15 14.25 1.38
CA VAL A 307 -14.98 14.04 2.24
C VAL A 307 -13.70 14.54 1.56
N PHE A 308 -13.64 14.40 0.23
CA PHE A 308 -12.43 14.67 -0.55
C PHE A 308 -12.60 15.91 -1.42
N PRO A 309 -12.12 17.08 -0.98
CA PRO A 309 -12.22 18.31 -1.77
C PRO A 309 -11.43 18.15 -3.09
N HIS A 310 -11.97 18.79 -4.14
CA HIS A 310 -11.28 18.82 -5.42
C HIS A 310 -10.00 19.65 -5.32
N THR A 311 -8.89 19.10 -5.82
CA THR A 311 -7.64 19.82 -6.02
C THR A 311 -7.02 19.42 -7.34
N THR A 312 -6.25 20.31 -7.95
CA THR A 312 -5.48 20.01 -9.16
C THR A 312 -4.26 19.20 -8.77
N THR A 313 -4.05 18.06 -9.44
CA THR A 313 -2.91 17.19 -9.17
C THR A 313 -2.08 16.96 -10.43
N PHE A 314 -0.78 16.76 -10.22
CA PHE A 314 0.14 16.15 -11.17
C PHE A 314 0.58 14.79 -10.62
N ASP A 315 1.08 13.92 -11.47
CA ASP A 315 1.56 12.59 -11.10
C ASP A 315 3.09 12.45 -11.19
N VAL A 316 3.60 11.35 -10.67
CA VAL A 316 5.04 11.03 -10.71
C VAL A 316 5.52 10.79 -12.15
N ALA A 317 4.66 10.30 -13.05
CA ALA A 317 5.01 10.05 -14.43
C ALA A 317 5.36 11.36 -15.16
N SER A 318 4.60 12.43 -14.89
CA SER A 318 4.86 13.78 -15.44
C SER A 318 6.19 14.37 -14.98
N LEU A 319 6.70 13.91 -13.83
CA LEU A 319 8.02 14.31 -13.29
C LEU A 319 9.17 13.41 -13.79
N GLY A 320 8.87 12.39 -14.62
CA GLY A 320 9.86 11.49 -15.21
C GLY A 320 9.97 10.11 -14.55
N GLY A 321 9.05 9.77 -13.61
CA GLY A 321 8.91 8.47 -13.02
C GLY A 321 9.85 8.19 -11.82
N TRP A 322 9.47 7.18 -11.03
CA TRP A 322 10.16 6.88 -9.76
C TRP A 322 11.64 6.56 -9.91
N THR A 323 12.04 5.78 -10.91
CA THR A 323 13.45 5.38 -11.11
C THR A 323 14.35 6.61 -11.29
N ARG A 324 13.92 7.58 -12.13
CA ARG A 324 14.66 8.83 -12.33
C ARG A 324 14.69 9.68 -11.07
N LEU A 325 13.53 9.88 -10.45
CA LEU A 325 13.39 10.72 -9.26
C LEU A 325 14.17 10.17 -8.06
N GLN A 326 14.13 8.85 -7.85
CA GLN A 326 14.91 8.19 -6.81
C GLN A 326 16.41 8.42 -7.02
N LYS A 327 16.89 8.21 -8.24
CA LYS A 327 18.31 8.41 -8.58
C LYS A 327 18.75 9.85 -8.41
N ALA A 328 17.94 10.81 -8.87
CA ALA A 328 18.30 12.22 -8.87
C ALA A 328 18.20 12.85 -7.47
N HIS A 329 17.17 12.49 -6.70
CA HIS A 329 16.83 13.22 -5.47
C HIS A 329 17.19 12.48 -4.19
N PHE A 330 17.03 11.14 -4.13
CA PHE A 330 17.04 10.40 -2.87
C PHE A 330 18.22 9.41 -2.71
N SER A 331 19.01 9.17 -3.79
CA SER A 331 20.27 8.44 -3.70
C SER A 331 21.31 9.24 -2.92
N ASP A 332 22.35 8.56 -2.47
CA ASP A 332 23.46 9.23 -1.77
C ASP A 332 24.12 10.27 -2.68
N GLY A 333 24.29 11.47 -2.17
CA GLY A 333 24.74 12.64 -2.92
C GLY A 333 23.69 13.25 -3.84
N GLY A 334 22.44 12.78 -3.80
CA GLY A 334 21.33 13.35 -4.57
C GLY A 334 20.94 14.75 -4.13
N VAL A 335 19.95 15.35 -4.83
CA VAL A 335 19.52 16.73 -4.56
C VAL A 335 19.13 16.94 -3.10
N PHE A 336 18.45 15.97 -2.47
CA PHE A 336 18.08 16.10 -1.06
C PHE A 336 19.30 16.25 -0.14
N ASP A 337 20.34 15.44 -0.33
CA ASP A 337 21.58 15.55 0.47
C ASP A 337 22.27 16.90 0.27
N GLN A 338 22.24 17.44 -0.95
CA GLN A 338 22.85 18.74 -1.26
C GLN A 338 22.11 19.92 -0.63
N ILE A 339 20.77 19.86 -0.52
CA ILE A 339 19.98 20.96 0.07
C ILE A 339 19.90 20.88 1.59
N TYR A 340 20.06 19.69 2.19
CA TYR A 340 19.95 19.44 3.63
C TYR A 340 21.30 19.11 4.29
N SER A 341 22.43 19.41 3.64
CA SER A 341 23.75 19.32 4.27
C SER A 341 23.92 20.44 5.31
N HIS A 342 23.90 20.08 6.59
CA HIS A 342 24.25 20.93 7.73
C HIS A 342 25.66 20.63 8.20
#